data_457348379e7d72baaa8ca3d8e6624954
#
_entry.id   457348379e7d72baaa8ca3d8e6624954
#
_cell.length_a   1.000
_cell.length_b   1.000
_cell.length_c   1.000
_cell.angle_alpha   90.00
_cell.angle_beta   90.00
_cell.angle_gamma   90.00
#
_symmetry.space_group_name_H-M   'P 1'
#
loop_
_entity.id
_entity.type
_entity.pdbx_description
1 polymer ?
#
loop_
_entity_poly.entity_id
_entity_poly.type
_entity_poly.pdbx_seq_one_letter_code
_entity_poly.pdbx_strand_id
1 'polypeptide(L)'
;MGRGLAETRRVTVAPPGALPLRSTLFSLVDVPDLRAIPANMPGIQTLWMGAGPLPEPLHRLLNTLARLRARGLLPNLAPLAPLAHLVLNTLKYGDHRGGMFVQATGTSNGQPVTRTWAMLAEGDDGPLIPSMAIAALVRQTRAKSPPAAGARPATDALTLADYDALFASRAITTGWRDTPTGPLYQQILGPAFTTLPPTLQALHQPGKRAQWAGRATVTRNPNRLATLVARLFSFPDQGADIPVSVTFLTAASGVETWGRNFAGRLMVSTQEPGRGRNAHLITERFGPFAFGLAMVTQGAKLRVIPRRWTLFGLPLPHALMPSGNSYETEQNGKFRFHVEIALPLIGPVVTYDGWLDPA
;
A
#
# COMPACT_ATOMS: atom_id res chain seq x y z
N MET A 1 -18.70 8.52 28.52
CA MET A 1 -17.45 7.73 28.39
C MET A 1 -17.79 6.29 28.00
N GLY A 2 -17.09 5.68 27.10
CA GLY A 2 -17.24 4.25 26.77
C GLY A 2 -17.78 3.87 25.40
N ARG A 3 -18.01 4.81 24.48
CA ARG A 3 -18.38 4.49 23.08
C ARG A 3 -17.17 4.12 22.19
N GLY A 4 -15.93 4.41 22.64
CA GLY A 4 -14.74 4.38 21.82
C GLY A 4 -14.30 3.01 21.31
N LEU A 5 -14.40 1.97 22.12
CA LEU A 5 -13.89 0.62 21.75
C LEU A 5 -14.83 -0.16 20.80
N ALA A 6 -16.04 0.33 20.56
CA ALA A 6 -17.02 -0.35 19.70
C ALA A 6 -16.83 0.01 18.22
N GLU A 7 -16.27 1.16 17.90
CA GLU A 7 -16.08 1.60 16.52
C GLU A 7 -14.71 1.14 16.02
N THR A 8 -14.72 0.35 14.96
CA THR A 8 -13.50 -0.11 14.30
C THR A 8 -13.55 0.29 12.83
N ARG A 9 -12.41 0.69 12.29
CA ARG A 9 -12.24 0.99 10.86
C ARG A 9 -11.08 0.20 10.31
N ARG A 10 -11.21 -0.28 9.09
CA ARG A 10 -10.12 -0.96 8.41
C ARG A 10 -9.42 0.03 7.47
N VAL A 11 -8.13 0.19 7.66
CA VAL A 11 -7.32 1.16 6.92
C VAL A 11 -6.08 0.49 6.34
N THR A 12 -5.68 0.94 5.15
CA THR A 12 -4.41 0.61 4.52
C THR A 12 -3.57 1.89 4.46
N VAL A 13 -2.47 1.92 5.18
CA VAL A 13 -1.53 3.04 5.12
C VAL A 13 -0.67 2.87 3.87
N ALA A 14 -0.73 3.85 2.96
CA ALA A 14 -0.14 3.76 1.63
C ALA A 14 0.38 5.12 1.15
N PRO A 15 1.58 5.56 1.55
CA PRO A 15 2.20 6.71 0.89
C PRO A 15 2.32 6.46 -0.62
N PRO A 16 2.22 7.50 -1.47
CA PRO A 16 2.39 7.37 -2.91
C PRO A 16 3.70 6.69 -3.30
N GLY A 17 3.64 5.70 -4.19
CA GLY A 17 4.82 4.99 -4.68
C GLY A 17 5.48 4.02 -3.71
N ALA A 18 5.09 4.00 -2.43
CA ALA A 18 5.64 3.07 -1.44
C ALA A 18 4.84 1.77 -1.37
N LEU A 19 5.48 0.71 -0.85
CA LEU A 19 4.81 -0.55 -0.59
C LEU A 19 3.79 -0.38 0.54
N PRO A 20 2.46 -0.50 0.29
CA PRO A 20 1.44 -0.30 1.32
C PRO A 20 1.62 -1.25 2.52
N LEU A 21 1.26 -0.79 3.71
CA LEU A 21 1.08 -1.70 4.84
C LEU A 21 -0.09 -2.65 4.57
N ARG A 22 -0.13 -3.76 5.29
CA ARG A 22 -1.30 -4.65 5.25
C ARG A 22 -2.53 -3.90 5.76
N SER A 23 -3.68 -4.13 5.14
CA SER A 23 -4.94 -3.58 5.60
C SER A 23 -5.21 -4.00 7.04
N THR A 24 -5.18 -3.06 7.97
CA THR A 24 -5.20 -3.28 9.42
C THR A 24 -6.50 -2.76 10.02
N LEU A 25 -6.99 -3.46 11.04
CA LEU A 25 -8.13 -3.02 11.84
C LEU A 25 -7.63 -1.98 12.85
N PHE A 26 -8.26 -0.82 12.87
CA PHE A 26 -8.04 0.25 13.85
C PHE A 26 -9.23 0.32 14.79
N SER A 27 -8.97 0.54 16.08
CA SER A 27 -9.99 0.83 17.08
C SER A 27 -9.76 2.22 17.66
N LEU A 28 -10.83 2.87 18.10
CA LEU A 28 -10.75 4.16 18.75
C LEU A 28 -9.82 4.11 19.98
N VAL A 29 -9.06 5.19 20.15
CA VAL A 29 -8.20 5.42 21.31
C VAL A 29 -8.56 6.74 21.98
N ASP A 30 -8.45 6.80 23.30
CA ASP A 30 -8.61 8.04 24.07
C ASP A 30 -7.23 8.68 24.23
N VAL A 31 -7.00 9.76 23.49
CA VAL A 31 -5.73 10.51 23.45
C VAL A 31 -6.00 12.00 23.62
N PRO A 32 -5.03 12.77 24.16
CA PRO A 32 -5.19 14.21 24.40
C PRO A 32 -5.60 15.01 23.15
N ASP A 33 -5.16 14.56 21.97
CA ASP A 33 -5.44 15.21 20.69
C ASP A 33 -6.93 15.30 20.36
N LEU A 34 -7.76 14.38 20.85
CA LEU A 34 -9.21 14.43 20.72
C LEU A 34 -9.83 15.69 21.35
N ARG A 35 -9.10 16.34 22.26
CA ARG A 35 -9.49 17.61 22.91
C ARG A 35 -8.71 18.79 22.36
N ALA A 36 -7.40 18.61 22.14
CA ALA A 36 -6.51 19.68 21.72
C ALA A 36 -6.79 20.14 20.28
N ILE A 37 -7.06 19.21 19.35
CA ILE A 37 -7.30 19.55 17.94
C ILE A 37 -8.59 20.37 17.76
N PRO A 38 -9.76 19.98 18.28
CA PRO A 38 -10.97 20.82 18.16
C PRO A 38 -10.86 22.17 18.84
N ALA A 39 -10.09 22.28 19.93
CA ALA A 39 -9.88 23.57 20.62
C ALA A 39 -9.10 24.56 19.74
N ASN A 40 -8.17 24.07 18.91
CA ASN A 40 -7.37 24.91 18.01
C ASN A 40 -7.95 25.03 16.59
N MET A 41 -8.90 24.16 16.22
CA MET A 41 -9.53 24.12 14.90
C MET A 41 -11.06 24.05 15.04
N PRO A 42 -11.73 25.17 15.38
CA PRO A 42 -13.15 25.18 15.71
C PRO A 42 -14.09 24.77 14.57
N GLY A 43 -13.61 24.73 13.34
CA GLY A 43 -14.37 24.26 12.17
C GLY A 43 -14.52 22.73 12.06
N ILE A 44 -13.82 21.96 12.89
CA ILE A 44 -13.89 20.49 12.86
C ILE A 44 -15.22 20.04 13.51
N GLN A 45 -16.05 19.35 12.71
CA GLN A 45 -17.33 18.80 13.18
C GLN A 45 -17.18 17.41 13.79
N THR A 46 -16.25 16.60 13.24
CA THR A 46 -16.03 15.21 13.69
C THR A 46 -14.54 14.92 13.69
N LEU A 47 -14.04 14.37 14.78
CA LEU A 47 -12.67 13.88 14.91
C LEU A 47 -12.69 12.41 15.34
N TRP A 48 -11.95 11.60 14.64
CA TRP A 48 -11.74 10.18 14.95
C TRP A 48 -10.24 9.90 15.04
N MET A 49 -9.83 9.25 16.11
CA MET A 49 -8.45 8.78 16.27
C MET A 49 -8.44 7.29 16.64
N GLY A 50 -7.55 6.54 16.06
CA GLY A 50 -7.49 5.12 16.28
C GLY A 50 -6.09 4.55 16.19
N ALA A 51 -5.89 3.40 16.83
CA ALA A 51 -4.68 2.59 16.74
C ALA A 51 -5.00 1.19 16.19
N GLY A 52 -4.07 0.65 15.41
CA GLY A 52 -4.17 -0.65 14.77
C GLY A 52 -2.99 -1.56 15.14
N PRO A 53 -2.91 -2.08 16.38
CA PRO A 53 -1.84 -2.98 16.76
C PRO A 53 -1.94 -4.32 16.03
N LEU A 54 -0.79 -4.92 15.76
CA LEU A 54 -0.66 -6.25 15.17
C LEU A 54 -0.15 -7.25 16.23
N PRO A 55 -0.50 -8.53 16.13
CA PRO A 55 -1.35 -9.17 15.12
C PRO A 55 -2.85 -8.92 15.39
N GLU A 56 -3.66 -8.89 14.32
CA GLU A 56 -5.10 -8.60 14.38
C GLU A 56 -5.90 -9.52 15.35
N PRO A 57 -5.62 -10.83 15.46
CA PRO A 57 -6.31 -11.67 16.44
C PRO A 57 -6.15 -11.20 17.88
N LEU A 58 -4.93 -10.77 18.26
CA LEU A 58 -4.67 -10.22 19.58
C LEU A 58 -5.43 -8.90 19.79
N HIS A 59 -5.44 -8.02 18.80
CA HIS A 59 -6.20 -6.78 18.83
C HIS A 59 -7.71 -7.05 19.04
N ARG A 60 -8.27 -8.03 18.33
CA ARG A 60 -9.67 -8.43 18.49
C ARG A 60 -9.96 -9.00 19.90
N LEU A 61 -9.03 -9.79 20.44
CA LEU A 61 -9.13 -10.31 21.80
C LEU A 61 -9.14 -9.16 22.82
N LEU A 62 -8.20 -8.23 22.73
CA LEU A 62 -8.15 -7.05 23.59
C LEU A 62 -9.44 -6.22 23.53
N ASN A 63 -9.97 -5.97 22.35
CA ASN A 63 -11.24 -5.27 22.16
C ASN A 63 -12.42 -6.04 22.80
N THR A 64 -12.41 -7.37 22.74
CA THR A 64 -13.43 -8.19 23.37
C THR A 64 -13.34 -8.13 24.89
N LEU A 65 -12.14 -8.27 25.46
CA LEU A 65 -11.89 -8.13 26.88
C LEU A 65 -12.32 -6.73 27.41
N ALA A 66 -11.98 -5.68 26.66
CA ALA A 66 -12.37 -4.32 27.00
C ALA A 66 -13.90 -4.13 26.99
N ARG A 67 -14.61 -4.73 26.01
CA ARG A 67 -16.09 -4.69 25.97
C ARG A 67 -16.72 -5.45 27.14
N LEU A 68 -16.20 -6.63 27.47
CA LEU A 68 -16.69 -7.42 28.62
C LEU A 68 -16.44 -6.65 29.92
N ARG A 69 -15.27 -6.02 30.06
CA ARG A 69 -14.95 -5.15 31.19
C ARG A 69 -15.92 -3.96 31.29
N ALA A 70 -16.18 -3.27 30.18
CA ALA A 70 -17.10 -2.13 30.13
C ALA A 70 -18.55 -2.52 30.52
N ARG A 71 -18.94 -3.79 30.31
CA ARG A 71 -20.25 -4.32 30.70
C ARG A 71 -20.26 -4.85 32.14
N GLY A 72 -19.17 -4.75 32.89
CA GLY A 72 -19.06 -5.29 34.24
C GLY A 72 -18.93 -6.81 34.34
N LEU A 73 -18.79 -7.51 33.19
CA LEU A 73 -18.69 -8.97 33.16
C LEU A 73 -17.30 -9.50 33.49
N LEU A 74 -16.27 -8.64 33.49
CA LEU A 74 -14.91 -9.00 33.88
C LEU A 74 -14.43 -8.11 35.02
N PRO A 75 -13.67 -8.70 35.99
CA PRO A 75 -13.01 -7.94 37.04
C PRO A 75 -11.86 -7.08 36.47
N ASN A 76 -11.14 -6.40 37.36
CA ASN A 76 -9.96 -5.65 36.98
C ASN A 76 -8.92 -6.57 36.29
N LEU A 77 -8.43 -6.16 35.12
CA LEU A 77 -7.45 -6.93 34.34
C LEU A 77 -5.98 -6.60 34.72
N ALA A 78 -5.74 -5.66 35.64
CA ALA A 78 -4.39 -5.28 36.05
C ALA A 78 -3.56 -6.46 36.59
N PRO A 79 -4.12 -7.45 37.33
CA PRO A 79 -3.34 -8.62 37.73
C PRO A 79 -2.79 -9.47 36.58
N LEU A 80 -3.34 -9.35 35.38
CA LEU A 80 -2.86 -10.04 34.17
C LEU A 80 -1.75 -9.28 33.43
N ALA A 81 -1.43 -8.05 33.87
CA ALA A 81 -0.41 -7.23 33.22
C ALA A 81 0.98 -7.90 33.17
N PRO A 82 1.49 -8.58 34.20
CA PRO A 82 2.77 -9.29 34.11
C PRO A 82 2.77 -10.40 33.07
N LEU A 83 1.68 -11.15 32.97
CA LEU A 83 1.52 -12.20 31.95
C LEU A 83 1.46 -11.59 30.53
N ALA A 84 0.71 -10.52 30.35
CA ALA A 84 0.65 -9.80 29.07
C ALA A 84 2.03 -9.25 28.69
N HIS A 85 2.77 -8.69 29.62
CA HIS A 85 4.14 -8.22 29.44
C HIS A 85 5.08 -9.36 29.00
N LEU A 86 5.04 -10.50 29.68
CA LEU A 86 5.82 -11.68 29.32
C LEU A 86 5.51 -12.16 27.90
N VAL A 87 4.22 -12.28 27.56
CA VAL A 87 3.77 -12.69 26.21
C VAL A 87 4.25 -11.73 25.14
N LEU A 88 4.11 -10.43 25.34
CA LEU A 88 4.52 -9.42 24.37
C LEU A 88 6.03 -9.34 24.18
N ASN A 89 6.82 -9.65 25.20
CA ASN A 89 8.29 -9.62 25.12
C ASN A 89 8.90 -10.94 24.62
N THR A 90 8.21 -12.06 24.79
CA THR A 90 8.71 -13.37 24.31
C THR A 90 8.24 -13.69 22.90
N LEU A 91 7.03 -13.31 22.56
CA LEU A 91 6.47 -13.54 21.24
C LEU A 91 6.73 -12.30 20.36
N LYS A 92 7.81 -12.32 19.63
CA LYS A 92 8.15 -11.27 18.65
C LYS A 92 7.21 -11.37 17.44
N TYR A 93 6.00 -10.84 17.59
CA TYR A 93 5.06 -10.65 16.49
C TYR A 93 5.17 -9.21 15.98
N GLY A 94 5.27 -9.06 14.69
CA GLY A 94 5.25 -7.74 14.07
C GLY A 94 6.02 -7.72 12.77
N ASP A 95 6.00 -6.57 12.15
CA ASP A 95 6.78 -6.22 10.98
C ASP A 95 7.64 -5.02 11.42
N HIS A 96 8.90 -4.92 10.95
CA HIS A 96 9.76 -3.74 11.14
C HIS A 96 9.22 -2.52 10.37
N ARG A 97 7.93 -2.50 10.09
CA ARG A 97 7.22 -1.49 9.35
C ARG A 97 6.05 -0.98 10.16
N GLY A 98 5.99 0.31 10.36
CA GLY A 98 4.87 1.00 10.99
C GLY A 98 4.38 2.13 10.12
N GLY A 99 3.18 2.64 10.38
CA GLY A 99 2.68 3.77 9.63
C GLY A 99 1.59 4.53 10.32
N MET A 100 1.41 5.76 9.84
CA MET A 100 0.40 6.69 10.31
C MET A 100 -0.31 7.32 9.11
N PHE A 101 -1.54 7.73 9.31
CA PHE A 101 -2.25 8.54 8.33
C PHE A 101 -3.07 9.62 9.02
N VAL A 102 -3.26 10.72 8.32
CA VAL A 102 -4.20 11.78 8.68
C VAL A 102 -5.10 12.01 7.47
N GLN A 103 -6.42 11.88 7.67
CA GLN A 103 -7.40 12.09 6.61
C GLN A 103 -8.34 13.23 7.00
N ALA A 104 -8.46 14.21 6.13
CA ALA A 104 -9.42 15.30 6.26
C ALA A 104 -10.45 15.21 5.13
N THR A 105 -11.71 15.31 5.48
CA THR A 105 -12.83 15.40 4.53
C THR A 105 -13.57 16.71 4.76
N GLY A 106 -13.86 17.43 3.72
CA GLY A 106 -14.54 18.73 3.79
C GLY A 106 -14.95 19.21 2.41
N THR A 107 -15.13 20.50 2.28
CA THR A 107 -15.44 21.15 0.99
C THR A 107 -14.35 22.15 0.64
N SER A 108 -13.97 22.18 -0.63
CA SER A 108 -13.08 23.19 -1.20
C SER A 108 -13.76 23.75 -2.46
N ASN A 109 -13.95 25.06 -2.50
CA ASN A 109 -14.69 25.73 -3.59
C ASN A 109 -16.08 25.10 -3.87
N GLY A 110 -16.80 24.72 -2.80
CA GLY A 110 -18.12 24.09 -2.90
C GLY A 110 -18.12 22.61 -3.30
N GLN A 111 -16.97 22.02 -3.59
CA GLN A 111 -16.85 20.61 -3.96
C GLN A 111 -16.35 19.76 -2.79
N PRO A 112 -16.90 18.55 -2.58
CA PRO A 112 -16.39 17.64 -1.56
C PRO A 112 -14.97 17.19 -1.88
N VAL A 113 -14.09 17.32 -0.89
CA VAL A 113 -12.66 16.94 -1.01
C VAL A 113 -12.30 16.05 0.15
N THR A 114 -11.56 15.00 -0.15
CA THR A 114 -10.86 14.16 0.84
C THR A 114 -9.38 14.16 0.53
N ARG A 115 -8.58 14.60 1.49
CA ARG A 115 -7.11 14.55 1.42
C ARG A 115 -6.58 13.63 2.50
N THR A 116 -5.62 12.83 2.16
CA THR A 116 -4.96 11.91 3.10
C THR A 116 -3.46 12.12 3.04
N TRP A 117 -2.86 12.47 4.16
CA TRP A 117 -1.42 12.35 4.35
C TRP A 117 -1.12 10.99 4.95
N ALA A 118 -0.13 10.29 4.42
CA ALA A 118 0.29 9.00 4.91
C ALA A 118 1.81 8.99 5.13
N MET A 119 2.24 8.28 6.17
CA MET A 119 3.62 8.05 6.54
C MET A 119 3.85 6.56 6.73
N LEU A 120 4.98 6.08 6.27
CA LEU A 120 5.48 4.73 6.46
C LEU A 120 6.90 4.81 7.00
N ALA A 121 7.16 4.17 8.13
CA ALA A 121 8.49 3.99 8.71
C ALA A 121 8.90 2.53 8.59
N GLU A 122 10.11 2.30 8.13
CA GLU A 122 10.72 0.99 7.93
C GLU A 122 12.03 0.89 8.73
N GLY A 123 12.62 -0.28 8.83
CA GLY A 123 13.93 -0.47 9.44
C GLY A 123 14.03 -0.03 10.91
N ASP A 124 12.94 -0.18 11.68
CA ASP A 124 12.86 0.22 13.10
C ASP A 124 12.96 1.74 13.37
N ASP A 125 12.80 2.58 12.35
CA ASP A 125 12.79 4.05 12.54
C ASP A 125 11.48 4.57 13.17
N GLY A 126 10.40 3.78 13.15
CA GLY A 126 9.11 4.17 13.73
C GLY A 126 9.16 4.62 15.19
N PRO A 127 9.79 3.86 16.12
CA PRO A 127 9.92 4.21 17.53
C PRO A 127 10.68 5.53 17.78
N LEU A 128 11.46 6.01 16.84
CA LEU A 128 12.22 7.26 16.95
C LEU A 128 11.36 8.50 16.67
N ILE A 129 10.24 8.37 15.97
CA ILE A 129 9.41 9.50 15.52
C ILE A 129 8.93 10.39 16.67
N PRO A 130 8.46 9.88 17.82
CA PRO A 130 8.05 10.74 18.92
C PRO A 130 9.16 11.66 19.46
N SER A 131 10.42 11.21 19.40
CA SER A 131 11.58 12.00 19.84
C SER A 131 12.03 13.04 18.80
N MET A 132 11.60 12.91 17.55
CA MET A 132 11.97 13.85 16.48
C MET A 132 11.38 15.24 16.69
N ALA A 133 10.22 15.36 17.34
CA ALA A 133 9.67 16.66 17.75
C ALA A 133 10.68 17.44 18.62
N ILE A 134 11.30 16.78 19.60
CA ILE A 134 12.30 17.39 20.49
C ILE A 134 13.54 17.77 19.66
N ALA A 135 13.99 16.90 18.75
CA ALA A 135 15.12 17.19 17.89
C ALA A 135 14.88 18.42 16.99
N ALA A 136 13.68 18.56 16.45
CA ALA A 136 13.28 19.72 15.65
C ALA A 136 13.29 21.00 16.48
N LEU A 137 12.71 21.00 17.67
CA LEU A 137 12.71 22.16 18.58
C LEU A 137 14.13 22.55 19.00
N VAL A 138 15.02 21.61 19.27
CA VAL A 138 16.43 21.87 19.56
C VAL A 138 17.12 22.52 18.36
N ARG A 139 16.82 22.06 17.12
CA ARG A 139 17.36 22.71 15.90
C ARG A 139 16.89 24.15 15.75
N GLN A 140 15.59 24.41 15.95
CA GLN A 140 15.03 25.77 15.91
C GLN A 140 15.70 26.70 16.95
N THR A 141 15.87 26.19 18.18
CA THR A 141 16.53 26.95 19.25
C THR A 141 17.97 27.28 18.90
N ARG A 142 18.72 26.34 18.34
CA ARG A 142 20.12 26.56 17.87
C ARG A 142 20.17 27.54 16.71
N ALA A 143 19.19 27.56 15.83
CA ALA A 143 19.04 28.52 14.74
C ALA A 143 18.58 29.92 15.19
N LYS A 144 18.57 30.18 16.52
CA LYS A 144 18.09 31.43 17.15
C LYS A 144 16.64 31.78 16.87
N SER A 145 15.81 30.77 16.64
CA SER A 145 14.35 30.87 16.52
C SER A 145 13.67 29.96 17.55
N PRO A 146 13.89 30.22 18.87
CA PRO A 146 13.33 29.39 19.91
C PRO A 146 11.80 29.54 19.95
N PRO A 147 11.06 28.49 20.31
CA PRO A 147 9.64 28.61 20.58
C PRO A 147 9.40 29.57 21.76
N ALA A 148 8.22 30.22 21.78
CA ALA A 148 7.86 31.11 22.87
C ALA A 148 7.94 30.38 24.22
N ALA A 149 8.41 31.07 25.27
CA ALA A 149 8.49 30.54 26.61
C ALA A 149 7.10 30.23 27.20
N GLY A 150 7.03 29.21 28.08
CA GLY A 150 5.83 28.82 28.79
C GLY A 150 5.38 27.37 28.52
N ALA A 151 4.47 26.88 29.35
CA ALA A 151 3.85 25.57 29.21
C ALA A 151 2.55 25.69 28.39
N ARG A 152 2.46 24.98 27.29
CA ARG A 152 1.29 24.92 26.38
C ARG A 152 1.27 23.65 25.58
N PRO A 153 0.13 23.26 24.99
CA PRO A 153 0.07 22.22 23.97
C PRO A 153 0.99 22.57 22.78
N ALA A 154 1.68 21.60 22.22
CA ALA A 154 2.63 21.78 21.14
C ALA A 154 1.98 21.74 19.73
N THR A 155 0.69 22.04 19.62
CA THR A 155 -0.10 21.93 18.39
C THR A 155 0.42 22.79 17.24
N ASP A 156 1.04 23.95 17.56
CA ASP A 156 1.57 24.90 16.58
C ASP A 156 3.10 25.06 16.64
N ALA A 157 3.78 24.20 17.42
CA ALA A 157 5.20 24.36 17.68
C ALA A 157 6.09 23.94 16.48
N LEU A 158 5.59 23.05 15.63
CA LEU A 158 6.31 22.49 14.48
C LEU A 158 5.38 22.38 13.28
N THR A 159 5.96 22.56 12.10
CA THR A 159 5.31 22.32 10.82
C THR A 159 5.64 20.91 10.30
N LEU A 160 4.90 20.43 9.32
CA LEU A 160 5.24 19.16 8.66
C LEU A 160 6.63 19.20 8.00
N ALA A 161 7.04 20.36 7.46
CA ALA A 161 8.36 20.53 6.86
C ALA A 161 9.52 20.34 7.86
N ASP A 162 9.31 20.69 9.14
CA ASP A 162 10.30 20.45 10.21
C ASP A 162 10.53 18.96 10.42
N TYR A 163 9.49 18.15 10.30
CA TYR A 163 9.57 16.69 10.36
C TYR A 163 10.15 16.09 9.09
N ASP A 164 9.76 16.56 7.91
CA ASP A 164 10.29 16.07 6.62
C ASP A 164 11.80 16.19 6.54
N ALA A 165 12.37 17.30 7.08
CA ALA A 165 13.81 17.48 7.19
C ALA A 165 14.52 16.45 8.09
N LEU A 166 13.81 15.86 9.04
CA LEU A 166 14.31 14.78 9.90
C LEU A 166 14.11 13.40 9.25
N PHE A 167 13.00 13.22 8.53
CA PHE A 167 12.67 11.98 7.83
C PHE A 167 13.62 11.70 6.67
N ALA A 168 14.17 12.73 6.00
CA ALA A 168 15.04 12.61 4.84
C ALA A 168 16.30 11.74 5.07
N SER A 169 16.76 11.61 6.34
CA SER A 169 17.90 10.76 6.72
C SER A 169 17.50 9.39 7.27
N ARG A 170 16.24 9.01 7.15
CA ARG A 170 15.65 7.82 7.73
C ARG A 170 14.89 6.99 6.69
N ALA A 171 14.59 5.75 7.02
CA ALA A 171 13.73 4.90 6.21
C ALA A 171 12.24 5.28 6.43
N ILE A 172 11.92 6.56 6.24
CA ILE A 172 10.58 7.10 6.42
C ILE A 172 10.12 7.72 5.10
N THR A 173 8.99 7.24 4.61
CA THR A 173 8.35 7.75 3.38
C THR A 173 7.04 8.42 3.74
N THR A 174 6.83 9.63 3.26
CA THR A 174 5.60 10.38 3.45
C THR A 174 4.98 10.78 2.11
N GLY A 175 3.71 11.12 2.11
CA GLY A 175 3.09 11.69 0.93
C GLY A 175 1.60 11.94 1.07
N TRP A 176 1.09 12.78 0.19
CA TRP A 176 -0.31 13.17 0.10
C TRP A 176 -1.05 12.39 -0.96
N ARG A 177 -2.31 12.08 -0.68
CA ARG A 177 -3.27 11.56 -1.65
C ARG A 177 -4.53 12.39 -1.58
N ASP A 178 -4.96 12.88 -2.73
CA ASP A 178 -6.27 13.47 -2.92
C ASP A 178 -7.27 12.40 -3.40
N THR A 179 -8.53 12.79 -3.61
CA THR A 179 -9.53 11.89 -4.20
C THR A 179 -9.00 11.33 -5.53
N PRO A 180 -8.97 10.00 -5.71
CA PRO A 180 -8.39 9.40 -6.91
C PRO A 180 -9.17 9.81 -8.18
N THR A 181 -8.46 10.29 -9.18
CA THR A 181 -9.01 10.65 -10.51
C THR A 181 -8.08 10.16 -11.61
N GLY A 182 -8.59 10.02 -12.85
CA GLY A 182 -7.78 9.65 -14.01
C GLY A 182 -7.65 8.14 -14.25
N PRO A 183 -6.68 7.71 -15.08
CA PRO A 183 -6.39 6.31 -15.40
C PRO A 183 -6.03 5.48 -14.18
N LEU A 184 -6.22 4.15 -14.27
CA LEU A 184 -6.06 3.21 -13.16
C LEU A 184 -4.73 3.37 -12.39
N TYR A 185 -3.61 3.38 -13.10
CA TYR A 185 -2.29 3.47 -12.46
C TYR A 185 -2.05 4.84 -11.79
N GLN A 186 -2.57 5.92 -12.38
CA GLN A 186 -2.52 7.24 -11.75
C GLN A 186 -3.35 7.28 -10.47
N GLN A 187 -4.53 6.65 -10.45
CA GLN A 187 -5.34 6.53 -9.22
C GLN A 187 -4.58 5.79 -8.11
N ILE A 188 -3.88 4.70 -8.45
CA ILE A 188 -3.17 3.86 -7.46
C ILE A 188 -1.88 4.51 -6.99
N LEU A 189 -1.09 5.10 -7.87
CA LEU A 189 0.19 5.73 -7.54
C LEU A 189 0.05 7.16 -7.01
N GLY A 190 -1.04 7.85 -7.36
CA GLY A 190 -1.21 9.27 -7.03
C GLY A 190 -0.06 10.12 -7.60
N PRO A 191 0.49 11.06 -6.82
CA PRO A 191 1.60 11.92 -7.29
C PRO A 191 2.85 11.16 -7.75
N ALA A 192 3.08 9.94 -7.23
CA ALA A 192 4.23 9.13 -7.66
C ALA A 192 4.13 8.68 -9.13
N PHE A 193 2.94 8.74 -9.75
CA PHE A 193 2.79 8.42 -11.16
C PHE A 193 3.61 9.35 -12.07
N THR A 194 3.66 10.63 -11.75
CA THR A 194 4.40 11.62 -12.55
C THR A 194 5.93 11.51 -12.42
N THR A 195 6.42 10.73 -11.46
CA THR A 195 7.87 10.46 -11.32
C THR A 195 8.34 9.28 -12.18
N LEU A 196 7.41 8.53 -12.78
CA LEU A 196 7.74 7.43 -13.69
C LEU A 196 8.30 7.97 -15.01
N PRO A 197 9.15 7.20 -15.70
CA PRO A 197 9.59 7.52 -17.06
C PRO A 197 8.44 7.72 -18.04
N PRO A 198 8.60 8.58 -19.07
CA PRO A 198 7.54 8.92 -20.01
C PRO A 198 6.88 7.73 -20.70
N THR A 199 7.66 6.69 -21.07
CA THR A 199 7.11 5.50 -21.75
C THR A 199 6.20 4.69 -20.81
N LEU A 200 6.51 4.62 -19.50
CA LEU A 200 5.65 3.98 -18.52
C LEU A 200 4.36 4.78 -18.33
N GLN A 201 4.48 6.11 -18.23
CA GLN A 201 3.29 6.96 -18.13
C GLN A 201 2.40 6.78 -19.35
N ALA A 202 2.98 6.75 -20.57
CA ALA A 202 2.22 6.59 -21.82
C ALA A 202 1.51 5.22 -21.90
N LEU A 203 2.19 4.12 -21.54
CA LEU A 203 1.59 2.79 -21.55
C LEU A 203 0.42 2.68 -20.56
N HIS A 204 0.56 3.27 -19.37
CA HIS A 204 -0.45 3.22 -18.31
C HIS A 204 -1.54 4.31 -18.42
N GLN A 205 -1.59 5.02 -19.53
CA GLN A 205 -2.66 5.93 -19.90
C GLN A 205 -3.30 5.55 -21.26
N PRO A 206 -3.81 4.31 -21.40
CA PRO A 206 -4.18 3.75 -22.71
C PRO A 206 -5.42 4.42 -23.35
N GLY A 207 -6.09 5.34 -22.66
CA GLY A 207 -7.37 5.86 -23.10
C GLY A 207 -8.44 4.76 -23.18
N LYS A 208 -9.34 4.82 -24.18
CA LYS A 208 -10.36 3.78 -24.37
C LYS A 208 -9.80 2.50 -24.98
N ARG A 209 -8.81 2.62 -25.84
CA ARG A 209 -8.13 1.51 -26.50
C ARG A 209 -6.71 1.92 -26.87
N ALA A 210 -5.76 1.04 -26.62
CA ALA A 210 -4.38 1.17 -27.08
C ALA A 210 -3.82 -0.19 -27.45
N GLN A 211 -2.79 -0.20 -28.26
CA GLN A 211 -2.02 -1.37 -28.62
C GLN A 211 -0.55 -1.03 -28.60
N TRP A 212 0.24 -1.95 -28.05
CA TRP A 212 1.69 -1.87 -28.02
C TRP A 212 2.24 -3.18 -28.55
N ALA A 213 3.38 -3.12 -29.26
CA ALA A 213 3.99 -4.30 -29.86
C ALA A 213 5.51 -4.27 -29.66
N GLY A 214 6.11 -5.43 -29.63
CA GLY A 214 7.55 -5.57 -29.43
C GLY A 214 8.00 -7.01 -29.45
N ARG A 215 9.03 -7.29 -28.66
CA ARG A 215 9.64 -8.64 -28.63
C ARG A 215 9.99 -9.02 -27.18
N ALA A 216 10.00 -10.33 -26.93
CA ALA A 216 10.33 -10.87 -25.62
C ALA A 216 11.17 -12.15 -25.71
N THR A 217 11.95 -12.39 -24.68
CA THR A 217 12.57 -13.68 -24.40
C THR A 217 11.84 -14.34 -23.26
N VAL A 218 11.43 -15.59 -23.42
CA VAL A 218 10.68 -16.35 -22.43
C VAL A 218 11.48 -17.56 -22.01
N THR A 219 11.66 -17.73 -20.71
CA THR A 219 12.27 -18.91 -20.09
C THR A 219 11.23 -19.64 -19.25
N ARG A 220 11.14 -20.95 -19.37
CA ARG A 220 10.25 -21.80 -18.58
C ARG A 220 11.03 -22.81 -17.76
N ASN A 221 10.50 -23.13 -16.59
CA ASN A 221 10.97 -24.24 -15.80
C ASN A 221 10.47 -25.57 -16.40
N PRO A 222 11.34 -26.57 -16.68
CA PRO A 222 10.95 -27.85 -17.25
C PRO A 222 10.20 -28.78 -16.27
N ASN A 223 10.08 -28.41 -15.01
CA ASN A 223 9.34 -29.18 -14.00
C ASN A 223 7.89 -29.42 -14.44
N ARG A 224 7.39 -30.64 -14.26
CA ARG A 224 6.02 -31.03 -14.65
C ARG A 224 4.93 -30.17 -13.98
N LEU A 225 5.11 -29.84 -12.68
CA LEU A 225 4.16 -28.99 -11.96
C LEU A 225 4.21 -27.54 -12.47
N ALA A 226 5.40 -26.99 -12.71
CA ALA A 226 5.56 -25.69 -13.33
C ALA A 226 4.91 -25.64 -14.72
N THR A 227 5.08 -26.69 -15.52
CA THR A 227 4.45 -26.82 -16.85
C THR A 227 2.92 -26.85 -16.74
N LEU A 228 2.35 -27.56 -15.76
CA LEU A 228 0.91 -27.61 -15.54
C LEU A 228 0.35 -26.22 -15.17
N VAL A 229 1.02 -25.53 -14.25
CA VAL A 229 0.66 -24.16 -13.86
C VAL A 229 0.76 -23.21 -15.06
N ALA A 230 1.83 -23.31 -15.83
CA ALA A 230 2.02 -22.49 -17.01
C ALA A 230 0.92 -22.69 -18.07
N ARG A 231 0.41 -23.92 -18.23
CA ARG A 231 -0.74 -24.22 -19.10
C ARG A 231 -2.03 -23.63 -18.54
N LEU A 232 -2.28 -23.77 -17.23
CA LEU A 232 -3.50 -23.27 -16.58
C LEU A 232 -3.64 -21.75 -16.72
N PHE A 233 -2.53 -21.02 -16.59
CA PHE A 233 -2.53 -19.55 -16.72
C PHE A 233 -2.24 -19.06 -18.14
N SER A 234 -2.13 -19.98 -19.12
CA SER A 234 -1.78 -19.67 -20.52
C SER A 234 -0.48 -18.86 -20.66
N PHE A 235 0.50 -19.09 -19.77
CA PHE A 235 1.80 -18.42 -19.88
C PHE A 235 2.49 -18.73 -21.22
N PRO A 236 3.30 -17.77 -21.76
CA PRO A 236 3.94 -17.93 -23.06
C PRO A 236 4.88 -19.12 -23.10
N ASP A 237 5.05 -19.74 -24.26
CA ASP A 237 5.99 -20.82 -24.45
C ASP A 237 7.43 -20.30 -24.49
N GLN A 238 8.39 -21.15 -24.13
CA GLN A 238 9.80 -20.80 -24.15
C GLN A 238 10.25 -20.40 -25.56
N GLY A 239 11.03 -19.33 -25.65
CA GLY A 239 11.56 -18.83 -26.90
C GLY A 239 12.39 -17.57 -26.72
N ALA A 240 13.34 -17.38 -27.61
CA ALA A 240 14.12 -16.14 -27.68
C ALA A 240 13.53 -15.25 -28.77
N ASP A 241 13.48 -13.93 -28.48
CA ASP A 241 13.08 -12.90 -29.42
C ASP A 241 11.73 -13.17 -30.11
N ILE A 242 10.73 -13.65 -29.35
CA ILE A 242 9.38 -13.91 -29.85
C ILE A 242 8.57 -12.61 -29.97
N PRO A 243 7.67 -12.49 -30.97
CA PRO A 243 6.80 -11.32 -31.08
C PRO A 243 5.83 -11.26 -29.90
N VAL A 244 5.64 -10.08 -29.36
CA VAL A 244 4.66 -9.80 -28.31
C VAL A 244 3.83 -8.59 -28.69
N SER A 245 2.51 -8.66 -28.45
CA SER A 245 1.62 -7.52 -28.52
C SER A 245 0.74 -7.44 -27.27
N VAL A 246 0.47 -6.23 -26.81
CA VAL A 246 -0.40 -5.96 -25.67
C VAL A 246 -1.50 -5.01 -26.11
N THR A 247 -2.73 -5.43 -25.89
CA THR A 247 -3.93 -4.62 -26.20
C THR A 247 -4.62 -4.23 -24.91
N PHE A 248 -4.97 -2.98 -24.78
CA PHE A 248 -5.68 -2.38 -23.67
C PHE A 248 -7.07 -1.96 -24.11
N LEU A 249 -8.09 -2.31 -23.31
CA LEU A 249 -9.47 -1.87 -23.51
C LEU A 249 -9.99 -1.37 -22.17
N THR A 250 -10.33 -0.09 -22.08
CA THR A 250 -10.89 0.50 -20.86
C THR A 250 -12.40 0.64 -21.00
N ALA A 251 -13.14 -0.05 -20.15
CA ALA A 251 -14.59 0.03 -20.10
C ALA A 251 -15.05 1.36 -19.48
N ALA A 252 -16.31 1.75 -19.71
CA ALA A 252 -16.91 2.94 -19.10
C ALA A 252 -16.90 2.89 -17.54
N SER A 253 -16.85 1.70 -16.95
CA SER A 253 -16.68 1.47 -15.51
C SER A 253 -15.28 1.75 -14.98
N GLY A 254 -14.29 2.01 -15.85
CA GLY A 254 -12.87 2.15 -15.50
C GLY A 254 -12.11 0.83 -15.36
N VAL A 255 -12.76 -0.31 -15.62
CA VAL A 255 -12.08 -1.61 -15.67
C VAL A 255 -11.25 -1.70 -16.94
N GLU A 256 -9.98 -2.04 -16.82
CA GLU A 256 -9.08 -2.26 -17.95
C GLU A 256 -8.97 -3.75 -18.26
N THR A 257 -9.15 -4.13 -19.53
CA THR A 257 -8.87 -5.48 -20.02
C THR A 257 -7.53 -5.46 -20.75
N TRP A 258 -6.63 -6.32 -20.34
CA TRP A 258 -5.29 -6.48 -20.90
C TRP A 258 -5.21 -7.80 -21.65
N GLY A 259 -5.05 -7.73 -22.96
CA GLY A 259 -4.77 -8.89 -23.81
C GLY A 259 -3.29 -8.92 -24.19
N ARG A 260 -2.55 -9.91 -23.68
CA ARG A 260 -1.11 -10.09 -23.96
C ARG A 260 -0.94 -11.29 -24.88
N ASN A 261 -0.50 -11.07 -26.10
CA ASN A 261 -0.29 -12.12 -27.10
C ASN A 261 1.21 -12.33 -27.33
N PHE A 262 1.71 -13.50 -26.99
CA PHE A 262 3.08 -13.93 -27.21
C PHE A 262 3.11 -15.00 -28.30
N ALA A 263 3.49 -14.64 -29.52
CA ALA A 263 3.58 -15.55 -30.67
C ALA A 263 2.30 -16.40 -30.88
N GLY A 264 1.10 -15.79 -30.72
CA GLY A 264 -0.18 -16.49 -30.84
C GLY A 264 -0.78 -17.01 -29.53
N ARG A 265 -0.02 -17.04 -28.44
CA ARG A 265 -0.51 -17.44 -27.12
C ARG A 265 -1.07 -16.23 -26.38
N LEU A 266 -2.38 -16.19 -26.25
CA LEU A 266 -3.10 -15.08 -25.66
C LEU A 266 -3.33 -15.31 -24.16
N MET A 267 -2.90 -14.35 -23.34
CA MET A 267 -3.27 -14.19 -21.93
C MET A 267 -4.18 -12.98 -21.77
N VAL A 268 -5.30 -13.15 -21.09
CA VAL A 268 -6.24 -12.06 -20.83
C VAL A 268 -6.40 -11.90 -19.33
N SER A 269 -6.34 -10.65 -18.87
CA SER A 269 -6.67 -10.27 -17.49
C SER A 269 -7.52 -9.02 -17.47
N THR A 270 -8.19 -8.78 -16.34
CA THR A 270 -8.85 -7.51 -16.07
C THR A 270 -8.21 -6.84 -14.86
N GLN A 271 -8.07 -5.53 -14.90
CA GLN A 271 -7.50 -4.73 -13.82
C GLN A 271 -8.49 -3.66 -13.39
N GLU A 272 -8.61 -3.47 -12.07
CA GLU A 272 -9.47 -2.45 -11.46
C GLU A 272 -8.86 -1.91 -10.16
N PRO A 273 -9.27 -0.71 -9.69
CA PRO A 273 -8.85 -0.23 -8.37
C PRO A 273 -9.34 -1.18 -7.28
N GLY A 274 -8.43 -1.60 -6.41
CA GLY A 274 -8.78 -2.49 -5.30
C GLY A 274 -9.63 -1.80 -4.24
N ARG A 275 -10.54 -2.56 -3.63
CA ARG A 275 -11.46 -2.10 -2.58
C ARG A 275 -11.27 -2.89 -1.29
N GLY A 276 -11.70 -2.32 -0.16
CA GLY A 276 -11.64 -2.96 1.14
C GLY A 276 -10.23 -3.38 1.53
N ARG A 277 -9.98 -4.67 1.64
CA ARG A 277 -8.64 -5.20 1.96
C ARG A 277 -7.60 -5.01 0.85
N ASN A 278 -8.03 -4.72 -0.38
CA ASN A 278 -7.18 -4.40 -1.52
C ASN A 278 -7.10 -2.88 -1.78
N ALA A 279 -7.59 -2.03 -0.88
CA ALA A 279 -7.45 -0.58 -1.02
C ALA A 279 -6.00 -0.19 -1.31
N HIS A 280 -5.79 0.71 -2.28
CA HIS A 280 -4.48 1.15 -2.80
C HIS A 280 -3.67 0.08 -3.53
N LEU A 281 -4.28 -1.05 -3.87
CA LEU A 281 -3.72 -2.06 -4.75
C LEU A 281 -4.47 -2.05 -6.09
N ILE A 282 -3.86 -2.58 -7.15
CA ILE A 282 -4.60 -3.01 -8.34
C ILE A 282 -5.15 -4.41 -8.04
N THR A 283 -6.43 -4.64 -8.32
CA THR A 283 -6.98 -6.00 -8.36
C THR A 283 -6.90 -6.50 -9.79
N GLU A 284 -6.01 -7.45 -10.05
CA GLU A 284 -5.90 -8.11 -11.35
C GLU A 284 -6.51 -9.50 -11.30
N ARG A 285 -7.36 -9.82 -12.31
CA ARG A 285 -8.08 -11.10 -12.39
C ARG A 285 -7.67 -11.90 -13.60
N PHE A 286 -7.34 -13.15 -13.37
CA PHE A 286 -7.10 -14.19 -14.37
C PHE A 286 -8.09 -15.34 -14.17
N GLY A 287 -9.17 -15.37 -14.93
CA GLY A 287 -10.23 -16.34 -14.73
C GLY A 287 -10.75 -16.31 -13.28
N PRO A 288 -10.70 -17.44 -12.54
CA PRO A 288 -11.20 -17.52 -11.16
C PRO A 288 -10.26 -16.91 -10.12
N PHE A 289 -9.01 -16.62 -10.51
CA PHE A 289 -8.00 -16.05 -9.61
C PHE A 289 -8.05 -14.52 -9.63
N ALA A 290 -7.90 -13.91 -8.46
CA ALA A 290 -7.70 -12.47 -8.36
C ALA A 290 -6.51 -12.18 -7.43
N PHE A 291 -5.67 -11.23 -7.87
CA PHE A 291 -4.47 -10.79 -7.17
C PHE A 291 -4.59 -9.33 -6.78
N GLY A 292 -4.26 -9.01 -5.55
CA GLY A 292 -4.06 -7.63 -5.10
C GLY A 292 -2.58 -7.27 -5.27
N LEU A 293 -2.29 -6.41 -6.23
CA LEU A 293 -0.93 -6.02 -6.65
C LEU A 293 -0.59 -4.64 -6.13
N ALA A 294 0.51 -4.52 -5.39
CA ALA A 294 1.08 -3.23 -5.01
C ALA A 294 1.97 -2.72 -6.13
N MET A 295 1.78 -1.44 -6.50
CA MET A 295 2.62 -0.71 -7.43
C MET A 295 3.61 0.14 -6.63
N VAL A 296 4.91 -0.11 -6.78
CA VAL A 296 5.97 0.53 -5.99
C VAL A 296 6.96 1.19 -6.93
N THR A 297 7.16 2.49 -6.77
CA THR A 297 8.18 3.22 -7.53
C THR A 297 9.54 3.06 -6.86
N GLN A 298 10.55 2.70 -7.62
CA GLN A 298 11.94 2.57 -7.15
C GLN A 298 12.89 3.14 -8.20
N GLY A 299 13.25 4.41 -8.06
CA GLY A 299 13.95 5.14 -9.11
C GLY A 299 13.11 5.15 -10.40
N ALA A 300 13.72 4.78 -11.52
CA ALA A 300 13.05 4.70 -12.81
C ALA A 300 12.24 3.41 -13.02
N LYS A 301 12.05 2.59 -12.00
CA LYS A 301 11.33 1.31 -12.09
C LYS A 301 9.98 1.39 -11.40
N LEU A 302 8.99 0.75 -11.99
CA LEU A 302 7.70 0.43 -11.37
C LEU A 302 7.70 -1.07 -11.04
N ARG A 303 7.74 -1.41 -9.76
CA ARG A 303 7.68 -2.79 -9.29
C ARG A 303 6.25 -3.22 -9.07
N VAL A 304 5.93 -4.45 -9.47
CA VAL A 304 4.61 -5.07 -9.29
C VAL A 304 4.75 -6.18 -8.25
N ILE A 305 4.15 -5.97 -7.07
CA ILE A 305 4.35 -6.87 -5.93
C ILE A 305 3.01 -7.48 -5.50
N PRO A 306 2.79 -8.79 -5.64
CA PRO A 306 1.61 -9.47 -5.11
C PRO A 306 1.52 -9.33 -3.59
N ARG A 307 0.34 -8.97 -3.09
CA ARG A 307 0.08 -8.80 -1.66
C ARG A 307 -1.02 -9.70 -1.14
N ARG A 308 -1.94 -10.07 -2.01
CA ARG A 308 -3.11 -10.90 -1.70
C ARG A 308 -3.52 -11.68 -2.92
N TRP A 309 -4.15 -12.81 -2.71
CA TRP A 309 -4.77 -13.57 -3.77
C TRP A 309 -6.02 -14.29 -3.30
N THR A 310 -6.90 -14.57 -4.24
CA THR A 310 -8.15 -15.27 -4.00
C THR A 310 -8.45 -16.23 -5.15
N LEU A 311 -9.19 -17.27 -4.86
CA LEU A 311 -9.76 -18.20 -5.84
C LEU A 311 -11.28 -18.15 -5.67
N PHE A 312 -12.03 -17.86 -6.74
CA PHE A 312 -13.49 -17.64 -6.69
C PHE A 312 -13.93 -16.66 -5.57
N GLY A 313 -13.11 -15.64 -5.29
CA GLY A 313 -13.35 -14.66 -4.22
C GLY A 313 -12.96 -15.13 -2.80
N LEU A 314 -12.65 -16.41 -2.60
CA LEU A 314 -12.17 -16.94 -1.32
C LEU A 314 -10.68 -16.65 -1.12
N PRO A 315 -10.27 -16.06 0.01
CA PRO A 315 -8.87 -15.76 0.27
C PRO A 315 -8.05 -17.03 0.41
N LEU A 316 -6.90 -17.06 -0.26
CA LEU A 316 -5.93 -18.14 -0.15
C LEU A 316 -4.80 -17.81 0.81
N PRO A 317 -4.13 -18.83 1.41
CA PRO A 317 -3.00 -18.62 2.31
C PRO A 317 -1.87 -17.85 1.65
N HIS A 318 -1.30 -16.86 2.36
CA HIS A 318 -0.20 -16.06 1.87
C HIS A 318 1.06 -16.88 1.57
N ALA A 319 1.29 -17.96 2.35
CA ALA A 319 2.43 -18.86 2.17
C ALA A 319 2.43 -19.58 0.81
N LEU A 320 1.28 -19.66 0.13
CA LEU A 320 1.13 -20.27 -1.20
C LEU A 320 1.06 -19.23 -2.32
N MET A 321 1.17 -17.94 -1.98
CA MET A 321 1.04 -16.86 -2.97
C MET A 321 2.21 -16.88 -3.95
N PRO A 322 1.94 -16.68 -5.26
CA PRO A 322 3.00 -16.48 -6.23
C PRO A 322 3.91 -15.30 -5.84
N SER A 323 5.18 -15.46 -6.10
CA SER A 323 6.21 -14.45 -5.87
C SER A 323 7.05 -14.27 -7.15
N GLY A 324 7.95 -13.33 -7.14
CA GLY A 324 8.90 -13.06 -8.22
C GLY A 324 9.31 -11.60 -8.24
N ASN A 325 10.31 -11.31 -9.04
CA ASN A 325 10.83 -9.95 -9.23
C ASN A 325 10.25 -9.36 -10.52
N SER A 326 9.02 -8.85 -10.46
CA SER A 326 8.37 -8.24 -11.63
C SER A 326 8.48 -6.72 -11.57
N TYR A 327 8.93 -6.10 -12.66
CA TYR A 327 9.04 -4.66 -12.77
C TYR A 327 8.95 -4.18 -14.24
N GLU A 328 8.65 -2.91 -14.37
CA GLU A 328 8.64 -2.16 -15.61
C GLU A 328 9.64 -1.01 -15.51
N THR A 329 10.26 -0.64 -16.62
CA THR A 329 11.25 0.44 -16.68
C THR A 329 11.32 1.01 -18.09
N GLU A 330 12.10 2.07 -18.27
CA GLU A 330 12.45 2.60 -19.58
C GLU A 330 13.94 2.35 -19.85
N GLN A 331 14.26 1.94 -21.04
CA GLN A 331 15.64 1.82 -21.50
C GLN A 331 15.73 2.20 -22.99
N ASN A 332 16.60 3.16 -23.30
CA ASN A 332 16.78 3.68 -24.67
C ASN A 332 15.47 4.21 -25.30
N GLY A 333 14.64 4.88 -24.51
CA GLY A 333 13.35 5.42 -24.94
C GLY A 333 12.26 4.37 -25.21
N LYS A 334 12.48 3.11 -24.86
CA LYS A 334 11.50 2.03 -25.01
C LYS A 334 10.99 1.57 -23.67
N PHE A 335 9.70 1.21 -23.62
CA PHE A 335 9.14 0.50 -22.48
C PHE A 335 9.75 -0.89 -22.38
N ARG A 336 10.25 -1.23 -21.20
CA ARG A 336 10.81 -2.53 -20.87
C ARG A 336 10.04 -3.18 -19.73
N PHE A 337 9.84 -4.47 -19.82
CA PHE A 337 9.24 -5.26 -18.74
C PHE A 337 10.10 -6.48 -18.42
N HIS A 338 10.12 -6.79 -17.14
CA HIS A 338 10.63 -8.04 -16.59
C HIS A 338 9.55 -8.65 -15.72
N VAL A 339 9.14 -9.87 -16.01
CA VAL A 339 8.15 -10.59 -15.21
C VAL A 339 8.71 -11.94 -14.83
N GLU A 340 8.82 -12.16 -13.54
CA GLU A 340 9.20 -13.44 -12.96
C GLU A 340 8.03 -13.93 -12.10
N ILE A 341 7.60 -15.18 -12.34
CA ILE A 341 6.55 -15.83 -11.56
C ILE A 341 7.12 -17.12 -11.00
N ALA A 342 7.20 -17.18 -9.69
CA ALA A 342 7.60 -18.34 -8.92
C ALA A 342 6.48 -18.76 -7.96
N LEU A 343 6.37 -20.04 -7.68
CA LEU A 343 5.46 -20.58 -6.69
C LEU A 343 6.25 -21.24 -5.55
N PRO A 344 5.79 -21.10 -4.30
CA PRO A 344 6.34 -21.86 -3.18
C PRO A 344 6.33 -23.35 -3.53
N LEU A 345 7.37 -24.08 -3.13
CA LEU A 345 7.57 -25.53 -3.36
C LEU A 345 7.86 -25.95 -4.82
N ILE A 346 7.52 -25.11 -5.82
CA ILE A 346 7.74 -25.40 -7.24
C ILE A 346 8.97 -24.63 -7.76
N GLY A 347 9.23 -23.44 -7.18
CA GLY A 347 10.26 -22.52 -7.67
C GLY A 347 9.77 -21.68 -8.87
N PRO A 348 10.70 -21.17 -9.70
CA PRO A 348 10.34 -20.39 -10.89
C PRO A 348 9.42 -21.19 -11.81
N VAL A 349 8.39 -20.57 -12.34
CA VAL A 349 7.45 -21.15 -13.32
C VAL A 349 7.76 -20.61 -14.71
N VAL A 350 7.82 -19.29 -14.80
CA VAL A 350 8.11 -18.57 -16.05
C VAL A 350 8.79 -17.26 -15.74
N THR A 351 9.74 -16.88 -16.59
CA THR A 351 10.33 -15.55 -16.64
C THR A 351 10.24 -15.05 -18.06
N TYR A 352 9.81 -13.81 -18.26
CA TYR A 352 9.84 -13.18 -19.57
C TYR A 352 10.29 -11.73 -19.48
N ASP A 353 11.23 -11.39 -20.36
CA ASP A 353 11.82 -10.05 -20.50
C ASP A 353 11.55 -9.55 -21.90
N GLY A 354 11.21 -8.27 -22.03
CA GLY A 354 10.94 -7.73 -23.34
C GLY A 354 10.85 -6.20 -23.36
N TRP A 355 10.49 -5.73 -24.53
CA TRP A 355 10.24 -4.32 -24.78
C TRP A 355 8.97 -4.15 -25.63
N LEU A 356 8.36 -2.99 -25.51
CA LEU A 356 7.20 -2.60 -26.30
C LEU A 356 7.37 -1.15 -26.77
N ASP A 357 6.83 -0.89 -27.97
CA ASP A 357 6.62 0.42 -28.54
C ASP A 357 5.13 0.57 -28.88
N PRO A 358 4.57 1.79 -28.92
CA PRO A 358 3.21 2.04 -29.41
C PRO A 358 3.03 1.48 -30.83
N ALA A 359 1.89 0.78 -31.09
CA ALA A 359 1.60 0.12 -32.37
C ALA A 359 0.49 0.86 -33.13
#